data_b6f2ce2aec1dd01a612d14c5d81be18d
#
_entry.id   b6f2ce2aec1dd01a612d14c5d81be18d
#
_cell.length_a   1.000
_cell.length_b   1.000
_cell.length_c   1.000
_cell.angle_alpha   90.00
_cell.angle_beta   90.00
_cell.angle_gamma   90.00
#
_symmetry.space_group_name_H-M   'P 1'
#
loop_
_entity.id
_entity.type
_entity.pdbx_description
1 polymer ?
#
loop_
_entity_poly.entity_id
_entity_poly.type
_entity_poly.pdbx_seq_one_letter_code
_entity_poly.pdbx_strand_id
1 'polypeptide(L)'
;MHPIPAVDRHQELREGVRALCARFDSAYWQRVDAERGYPEAFVDALTGAGWLAAMIPAEYGGSGLGLTEASVIMEEINRSGGNAGACHGQMYNMGTLLRHGSEAQKRTWLPSIAAGKLRLQSMAVTEPSTGSDTTRLATTAVRQGDRYVVSGQKVWTSRLQHSDLMVVLA
;
A
#
# COMPACT_ATOMS: atom_id res chain seq x y z
N MET A 1 26.93 10.55 -32.07
CA MET A 1 27.03 9.46 -31.05
C MET A 1 25.62 9.20 -30.55
N HIS A 2 24.97 8.14 -31.02
CA HIS A 2 23.64 7.79 -30.51
C HIS A 2 23.84 7.23 -29.09
N PRO A 3 23.06 7.69 -28.09
CA PRO A 3 23.13 7.09 -26.77
C PRO A 3 22.71 5.62 -26.89
N ILE A 4 23.51 4.73 -26.34
CA ILE A 4 23.17 3.32 -26.20
C ILE A 4 21.91 3.31 -25.30
N PRO A 5 20.80 2.73 -25.77
CA PRO A 5 19.60 2.67 -24.91
C PRO A 5 19.98 1.92 -23.64
N ALA A 6 19.73 2.55 -22.49
CA ALA A 6 19.90 1.90 -21.21
C ALA A 6 19.00 0.67 -21.18
N VAL A 7 19.57 -0.51 -20.98
CA VAL A 7 18.79 -1.74 -20.82
C VAL A 7 17.93 -1.56 -19.58
N ASP A 8 16.61 -1.53 -19.75
CA ASP A 8 15.69 -1.47 -18.61
C ASP A 8 15.76 -2.82 -17.87
N ARG A 9 16.42 -2.81 -16.73
CA ARG A 9 16.58 -4.01 -15.88
C ARG A 9 15.28 -4.54 -15.31
N HIS A 10 14.18 -3.79 -15.46
CA HIS A 10 12.87 -4.12 -14.93
C HIS A 10 11.82 -4.36 -16.02
N GLN A 11 12.26 -4.64 -17.26
CA GLN A 11 11.35 -4.77 -18.39
C GLN A 11 10.28 -5.84 -18.17
N GLU A 12 10.66 -7.03 -17.70
CA GLU A 12 9.72 -8.13 -17.42
C GLU A 12 8.71 -7.73 -16.34
N LEU A 13 9.15 -7.04 -15.30
CA LEU A 13 8.29 -6.51 -14.25
C LEU A 13 7.26 -5.52 -14.83
N ARG A 14 7.73 -4.58 -15.66
CA ARG A 14 6.86 -3.60 -16.35
C ARG A 14 5.83 -4.29 -17.24
N GLU A 15 6.26 -5.25 -18.02
CA GLU A 15 5.38 -6.00 -18.92
C GLU A 15 4.30 -6.76 -18.17
N GLY A 16 4.65 -7.41 -17.06
CA GLY A 16 3.71 -8.11 -16.20
C GLY A 16 2.64 -7.19 -15.60
N VAL A 17 3.05 -6.02 -15.08
CA VAL A 17 2.12 -5.03 -14.53
C VAL A 17 1.23 -4.44 -15.64
N ARG A 18 1.80 -4.09 -16.79
CA ARG A 18 1.02 -3.59 -17.96
C ARG A 18 -0.02 -4.58 -18.43
N ALA A 19 0.34 -5.85 -18.57
CA ALA A 19 -0.57 -6.90 -19.01
C ALA A 19 -1.77 -7.05 -18.05
N LEU A 20 -1.54 -6.92 -16.73
CA LEU A 20 -2.62 -6.92 -15.76
C LEU A 20 -3.48 -5.65 -15.90
N CYS A 21 -2.87 -4.47 -15.96
CA CYS A 21 -3.57 -3.21 -16.04
C CYS A 21 -4.43 -3.09 -17.31
N ALA A 22 -3.97 -3.65 -18.43
CA ALA A 22 -4.72 -3.66 -19.70
C ALA A 22 -6.09 -4.38 -19.63
N ARG A 23 -6.35 -5.14 -18.59
CA ARG A 23 -7.65 -5.78 -18.34
C ARG A 23 -8.70 -4.81 -17.80
N PHE A 24 -8.30 -3.60 -17.41
CA PHE A 24 -9.15 -2.58 -16.79
C PHE A 24 -9.14 -1.33 -17.66
N ASP A 25 -10.10 -1.26 -18.54
CA ASP A 25 -10.24 -0.20 -19.54
C ASP A 25 -10.80 1.11 -18.96
N SER A 26 -10.89 2.12 -19.79
CA SER A 26 -11.44 3.42 -19.40
C SER A 26 -12.89 3.34 -18.91
N ALA A 27 -13.69 2.40 -19.44
CA ALA A 27 -15.08 2.23 -19.04
C ALA A 27 -15.17 1.68 -17.59
N TYR A 28 -14.26 0.78 -17.22
CA TYR A 28 -14.15 0.32 -15.83
C TYR A 28 -13.86 1.49 -14.89
N TRP A 29 -12.85 2.31 -15.19
CA TRP A 29 -12.47 3.42 -14.34
C TRP A 29 -13.54 4.51 -14.25
N GLN A 30 -14.20 4.84 -15.35
CA GLN A 30 -15.32 5.79 -15.37
C GLN A 30 -16.48 5.32 -14.49
N ARG A 31 -16.80 4.03 -14.51
CA ARG A 31 -17.84 3.47 -13.66
C ARG A 31 -17.48 3.55 -12.18
N VAL A 32 -16.25 3.13 -11.81
CA VAL A 32 -15.77 3.19 -10.42
C VAL A 32 -15.80 4.63 -9.90
N ASP A 33 -15.41 5.61 -10.74
CA ASP A 33 -15.44 7.04 -10.38
C ASP A 33 -16.87 7.56 -10.21
N ALA A 34 -17.76 7.26 -11.16
CA ALA A 34 -19.17 7.67 -11.11
C ALA A 34 -19.88 7.13 -9.85
N GLU A 35 -19.57 5.91 -9.48
CA GLU A 35 -20.09 5.24 -8.25
C GLU A 35 -19.40 5.70 -6.98
N ARG A 36 -18.35 6.53 -7.06
CA ARG A 36 -17.44 6.88 -5.96
C ARG A 36 -16.95 5.64 -5.23
N GLY A 37 -16.73 4.58 -6.00
CA GLY A 37 -16.41 3.25 -5.53
C GLY A 37 -14.93 3.04 -5.24
N TYR A 38 -14.67 1.97 -4.51
CA TYR A 38 -13.33 1.42 -4.39
C TYR A 38 -13.09 0.44 -5.56
N PRO A 39 -11.91 0.44 -6.22
CA PRO A 39 -11.64 -0.41 -7.38
C PRO A 39 -11.35 -1.87 -6.97
N GLU A 40 -12.33 -2.55 -6.39
CA GLU A 40 -12.20 -3.88 -5.77
C GLU A 40 -11.57 -4.90 -6.72
N ALA A 41 -12.16 -5.06 -7.92
CA ALA A 41 -11.68 -6.04 -8.90
C ALA A 41 -10.23 -5.78 -9.35
N PHE A 42 -9.83 -4.51 -9.44
CA PHE A 42 -8.45 -4.14 -9.77
C PHE A 42 -7.49 -4.47 -8.63
N VAL A 43 -7.86 -4.15 -7.39
CA VAL A 43 -7.05 -4.44 -6.20
C VAL A 43 -6.92 -5.95 -5.99
N ASP A 44 -8.00 -6.71 -6.18
CA ASP A 44 -7.97 -8.17 -6.11
C ASP A 44 -7.07 -8.78 -7.18
N ALA A 45 -7.10 -8.24 -8.41
CA ALA A 45 -6.22 -8.69 -9.48
C ALA A 45 -4.74 -8.40 -9.16
N LEU A 46 -4.42 -7.20 -8.64
CA LEU A 46 -3.07 -6.86 -8.20
C LEU A 46 -2.60 -7.76 -7.05
N THR A 47 -3.49 -8.02 -6.09
CA THR A 47 -3.22 -8.92 -4.96
C THR A 47 -2.96 -10.34 -5.43
N GLY A 48 -3.83 -10.89 -6.28
CA GLY A 48 -3.70 -12.25 -6.82
C GLY A 48 -2.45 -12.45 -7.68
N ALA A 49 -1.96 -11.38 -8.32
CA ALA A 49 -0.70 -11.39 -9.07
C ALA A 49 0.54 -11.14 -8.17
N GLY A 50 0.37 -10.91 -6.87
CA GLY A 50 1.45 -10.68 -5.91
C GLY A 50 2.04 -9.27 -5.91
N TRP A 51 1.52 -8.34 -6.74
CA TRP A 51 2.08 -6.99 -6.86
C TRP A 51 1.96 -6.17 -5.58
N LEU A 52 0.89 -6.38 -4.80
CA LEU A 52 0.73 -5.70 -3.50
C LEU A 52 1.61 -6.30 -2.39
N ALA A 53 2.12 -7.50 -2.58
CA ALA A 53 3.04 -8.19 -1.68
C ALA A 53 4.51 -8.13 -2.13
N ALA A 54 4.83 -7.31 -3.14
CA ALA A 54 6.15 -7.25 -3.76
C ALA A 54 7.28 -7.03 -2.75
N MET A 55 7.08 -6.15 -1.77
CA MET A 55 8.09 -5.83 -0.74
C MET A 55 8.11 -6.80 0.45
N ILE A 56 7.11 -7.67 0.59
CA ILE A 56 7.10 -8.65 1.68
C ILE A 56 8.16 -9.72 1.41
N PRO A 57 9.00 -10.07 2.40
CA PRO A 57 9.97 -11.15 2.25
C PRO A 57 9.32 -12.48 1.86
N ALA A 58 10.07 -13.30 1.11
CA ALA A 58 9.59 -14.60 0.64
C ALA A 58 9.16 -15.54 1.77
N GLU A 59 9.80 -15.46 2.93
CA GLU A 59 9.46 -16.23 4.13
C GLU A 59 8.05 -15.94 4.67
N TYR A 60 7.47 -14.78 4.30
CA TYR A 60 6.09 -14.39 4.63
C TYR A 60 5.15 -14.43 3.42
N GLY A 61 5.58 -15.02 2.30
CA GLY A 61 4.75 -15.22 1.12
C GLY A 61 4.76 -14.08 0.11
N GLY A 62 5.68 -13.12 0.22
CA GLY A 62 5.90 -12.06 -0.76
C GLY A 62 7.02 -12.37 -1.73
N SER A 63 7.42 -11.37 -2.52
CA SER A 63 8.50 -11.50 -3.51
C SER A 63 9.85 -10.99 -3.03
N GLY A 64 9.92 -10.32 -1.89
CA GLY A 64 11.16 -9.77 -1.32
C GLY A 64 11.82 -8.70 -2.18
N LEU A 65 11.05 -8.01 -3.03
CA LEU A 65 11.55 -6.96 -3.91
C LEU A 65 11.84 -5.67 -3.13
N GLY A 66 12.69 -4.83 -3.70
CA GLY A 66 13.07 -3.56 -3.10
C GLY A 66 12.15 -2.40 -3.46
N LEU A 67 12.51 -1.22 -2.95
CA LEU A 67 11.76 0.01 -3.20
C LEU A 67 11.79 0.42 -4.68
N THR A 68 12.85 0.10 -5.41
CA THR A 68 12.97 0.39 -6.84
C THR A 68 11.91 -0.37 -7.64
N GLU A 69 11.75 -1.66 -7.38
CA GLU A 69 10.75 -2.50 -8.04
C GLU A 69 9.33 -2.07 -7.64
N ALA A 70 9.11 -1.72 -6.37
CA ALA A 70 7.85 -1.15 -5.90
C ALA A 70 7.50 0.15 -6.64
N SER A 71 8.48 1.04 -6.86
CA SER A 71 8.32 2.25 -7.68
C SER A 71 7.96 1.94 -9.12
N VAL A 72 8.59 0.94 -9.73
CA VAL A 72 8.30 0.50 -11.12
C VAL A 72 6.85 -0.01 -11.23
N ILE A 73 6.40 -0.79 -10.26
CA ILE A 73 5.00 -1.26 -10.21
C ILE A 73 4.05 -0.06 -10.17
N MET A 74 4.30 0.90 -9.30
CA MET A 74 3.48 2.11 -9.15
C MET A 74 3.48 2.96 -10.41
N GLU A 75 4.63 3.12 -11.05
CA GLU A 75 4.77 3.86 -12.31
C GLU A 75 3.89 3.24 -13.40
N GLU A 76 3.94 1.93 -13.58
CA GLU A 76 3.16 1.25 -14.62
C GLU A 76 1.66 1.29 -14.36
N ILE A 77 1.23 1.18 -13.09
CA ILE A 77 -0.18 1.35 -12.72
C ILE A 77 -0.66 2.77 -13.09
N ASN A 78 0.09 3.80 -12.69
CA ASN A 78 -0.28 5.19 -13.02
C ASN A 78 -0.24 5.46 -14.52
N ARG A 79 0.75 4.92 -15.23
CA ARG A 79 0.88 5.05 -16.69
C ARG A 79 -0.31 4.44 -17.45
N SER A 80 -0.91 3.38 -16.91
CA SER A 80 -2.10 2.76 -17.49
C SER A 80 -3.38 3.57 -17.31
N GLY A 81 -3.34 4.66 -16.54
CA GLY A 81 -4.53 5.42 -16.13
C GLY A 81 -5.27 4.82 -14.93
N GLY A 82 -4.71 3.78 -14.32
CA GLY A 82 -5.27 3.13 -13.14
C GLY A 82 -5.08 3.93 -11.85
N ASN A 83 -5.95 3.69 -10.88
CA ASN A 83 -5.81 4.28 -9.55
C ASN A 83 -4.82 3.46 -8.69
N ALA A 84 -3.61 3.96 -8.56
CA ALA A 84 -2.57 3.33 -7.76
C ALA A 84 -2.72 3.54 -6.23
N GLY A 85 -3.74 4.25 -5.77
CA GLY A 85 -3.86 4.65 -4.37
C GLY A 85 -3.89 3.50 -3.36
N ALA A 86 -4.56 2.40 -3.67
CA ALA A 86 -4.60 1.21 -2.81
C ALA A 86 -3.24 0.51 -2.75
N CYS A 87 -2.58 0.36 -3.90
CA CYS A 87 -1.26 -0.22 -4.02
C CYS A 87 -0.22 0.60 -3.24
N HIS A 88 -0.17 1.91 -3.47
CA HIS A 88 0.68 2.83 -2.73
C HIS A 88 0.43 2.75 -1.22
N GLY A 89 -0.84 2.82 -0.80
CA GLY A 89 -1.21 2.75 0.61
C GLY A 89 -0.68 1.48 1.29
N GLN A 90 -0.81 0.34 0.65
CA GLN A 90 -0.29 -0.92 1.20
C GLN A 90 1.24 -0.95 1.23
N MET A 91 1.92 -0.47 0.19
CA MET A 91 3.38 -0.49 0.11
C MET A 91 4.04 0.35 1.20
N TYR A 92 3.60 1.60 1.46
CA TYR A 92 4.24 2.41 2.50
C TYR A 92 3.88 1.95 3.92
N ASN A 93 2.66 1.49 4.16
CA ASN A 93 2.27 0.91 5.45
C ASN A 93 3.05 -0.38 5.72
N MET A 94 3.23 -1.21 4.69
CA MET A 94 4.07 -2.41 4.74
C MET A 94 5.51 -2.07 5.11
N GLY A 95 6.08 -1.02 4.51
CA GLY A 95 7.40 -0.53 4.84
C GLY A 95 7.55 -0.18 6.33
N THR A 96 6.50 0.36 6.95
CA THR A 96 6.46 0.63 8.38
C THR A 96 6.49 -0.66 9.20
N LEU A 97 5.66 -1.65 8.86
CA LEU A 97 5.63 -2.93 9.54
C LEU A 97 6.94 -3.72 9.37
N LEU A 98 7.51 -3.73 8.16
CA LEU A 98 8.78 -4.40 7.88
C LEU A 98 9.95 -3.79 8.65
N ARG A 99 9.98 -2.46 8.80
CA ARG A 99 11.08 -1.74 9.46
C ARG A 99 10.95 -1.71 10.97
N HIS A 100 9.75 -1.52 11.50
CA HIS A 100 9.50 -1.23 12.91
C HIS A 100 8.68 -2.28 13.65
N GLY A 101 8.02 -3.20 12.93
CA GLY A 101 7.28 -4.29 13.54
C GLY A 101 8.18 -5.29 14.25
N SER A 102 7.73 -5.81 15.41
CA SER A 102 8.38 -6.94 16.05
C SER A 102 8.27 -8.21 15.19
N GLU A 103 9.15 -9.17 15.40
CA GLU A 103 9.09 -10.45 14.68
C GLU A 103 7.76 -11.18 14.89
N ALA A 104 7.16 -11.03 16.08
CA ALA A 104 5.83 -11.57 16.37
C ALA A 104 4.75 -10.89 15.49
N GLN A 105 4.77 -9.56 15.36
CA GLN A 105 3.86 -8.82 14.50
C GLN A 105 4.04 -9.18 13.03
N LYS A 106 5.27 -9.27 12.55
CA LYS A 106 5.57 -9.67 11.18
C LYS A 106 5.01 -11.05 10.87
N ARG A 107 5.29 -12.05 11.72
CA ARG A 107 4.76 -13.42 11.58
C ARG A 107 3.24 -13.49 11.64
N THR A 108 2.61 -12.64 12.43
CA THR A 108 1.14 -12.62 12.56
C THR A 108 0.46 -12.00 11.35
N TRP A 109 0.99 -10.89 10.83
CA TRP A 109 0.26 -10.07 9.85
C TRP A 109 0.73 -10.25 8.42
N LEU A 110 2.05 -10.36 8.16
CA LEU A 110 2.58 -10.36 6.80
C LEU A 110 2.06 -11.52 5.92
N PRO A 111 1.93 -12.76 6.41
CA PRO A 111 1.41 -13.84 5.57
C PRO A 111 -0.04 -13.60 5.12
N SER A 112 -0.87 -13.07 6.01
CA SER A 112 -2.26 -12.75 5.68
C SER A 112 -2.38 -11.57 4.73
N ILE A 113 -1.50 -10.58 4.85
CA ILE A 113 -1.43 -9.43 3.94
C ILE A 113 -0.92 -9.89 2.57
N ALA A 114 0.12 -10.73 2.52
CA ALA A 114 0.65 -11.28 1.27
C ALA A 114 -0.40 -12.10 0.51
N ALA A 115 -1.19 -12.88 1.24
CA ALA A 115 -2.28 -13.69 0.68
C ALA A 115 -3.55 -12.89 0.33
N GLY A 116 -3.58 -11.56 0.57
CA GLY A 116 -4.73 -10.71 0.33
C GLY A 116 -5.91 -10.93 1.28
N LYS A 117 -5.69 -11.64 2.39
CA LYS A 117 -6.71 -11.88 3.43
C LYS A 117 -6.87 -10.72 4.39
N LEU A 118 -5.87 -9.84 4.45
CA LEU A 118 -5.87 -8.62 5.24
C LEU A 118 -5.36 -7.46 4.39
N ARG A 119 -6.04 -6.33 4.46
CA ARG A 119 -5.64 -5.07 3.81
C ARG A 119 -5.07 -4.10 4.83
N LEU A 120 -3.81 -3.72 4.67
CA LEU A 120 -3.13 -2.68 5.42
C LEU A 120 -2.89 -1.47 4.51
N GLN A 121 -3.94 -0.74 4.17
CA GLN A 121 -3.91 0.35 3.19
C GLN A 121 -4.18 1.73 3.79
N SER A 122 -4.41 1.79 5.09
CA SER A 122 -4.79 3.02 5.78
C SER A 122 -3.73 3.44 6.79
N MET A 123 -3.45 4.75 6.82
CA MET A 123 -2.54 5.36 7.78
C MET A 123 -3.15 6.67 8.31
N ALA A 124 -3.32 6.75 9.61
CA ALA A 124 -3.89 7.90 10.30
C ALA A 124 -2.77 8.76 10.91
N VAL A 125 -2.46 9.86 10.26
CA VAL A 125 -1.39 10.80 10.65
C VAL A 125 -1.95 12.17 10.99
N THR A 126 -2.61 12.82 10.02
CA THR A 126 -3.09 14.20 10.09
C THR A 126 -4.13 14.40 11.19
N GLU A 127 -4.01 15.50 11.90
CA GLU A 127 -4.95 15.95 12.94
C GLU A 127 -5.57 17.30 12.56
N PRO A 128 -6.69 17.70 13.17
CA PRO A 128 -7.30 19.00 12.88
C PRO A 128 -6.35 20.18 13.04
N SER A 129 -5.38 20.06 13.92
CA SER A 129 -4.41 21.13 14.27
C SER A 129 -3.08 21.04 13.53
N THR A 130 -2.76 19.88 12.92
CA THR A 130 -1.45 19.67 12.30
C THR A 130 -1.47 18.61 11.20
N GLY A 131 -0.69 18.83 10.14
CA GLY A 131 -0.52 17.90 9.03
C GLY A 131 0.95 17.71 8.68
N SER A 132 1.58 18.70 8.04
CA SER A 132 2.98 18.60 7.58
C SER A 132 3.98 18.50 8.73
N ASP A 133 3.72 19.19 9.82
CA ASP A 133 4.57 19.15 11.02
C ASP A 133 4.10 18.04 11.97
N THR A 134 4.48 16.81 11.69
CA THR A 134 4.10 15.64 12.49
C THR A 134 4.74 15.62 13.89
N THR A 135 5.67 16.52 14.19
CA THR A 135 6.24 16.65 15.55
C THR A 135 5.28 17.31 16.53
N ARG A 136 4.17 17.89 16.04
CA ARG A 136 3.14 18.56 16.82
C ARG A 136 1.85 17.76 16.99
N LEU A 137 1.89 16.46 16.74
CA LEU A 137 0.74 15.59 16.94
C LEU A 137 0.31 15.59 18.40
N ALA A 138 -0.99 15.66 18.62
CA ALA A 138 -1.60 15.66 19.95
C ALA A 138 -2.21 14.31 20.34
N THR A 139 -2.40 13.40 19.36
CA THR A 139 -2.83 12.02 19.65
C THR A 139 -1.78 11.33 20.50
N THR A 140 -2.22 10.70 21.57
CA THR A 140 -1.35 9.98 22.51
C THR A 140 -1.69 8.52 22.59
N ALA A 141 -0.69 7.67 22.83
CA ALA A 141 -0.86 6.25 23.15
C ALA A 141 -0.15 5.96 24.49
N VAL A 142 -0.94 5.87 25.55
CA VAL A 142 -0.43 5.68 26.92
C VAL A 142 -0.55 4.22 27.30
N ARG A 143 0.58 3.59 27.68
CA ARG A 143 0.59 2.20 28.14
C ARG A 143 -0.06 2.07 29.51
N GLN A 144 -1.03 1.16 29.64
CA GLN A 144 -1.70 0.80 30.87
C GLN A 144 -1.70 -0.74 31.00
N GLY A 145 -0.72 -1.27 31.73
CA GLY A 145 -0.52 -2.71 31.86
C GLY A 145 -0.14 -3.36 30.53
N ASP A 146 -1.01 -4.25 30.04
CA ASP A 146 -0.86 -5.00 28.78
C ASP A 146 -1.48 -4.28 27.55
N ARG A 147 -2.07 -3.10 27.74
CA ARG A 147 -2.78 -2.34 26.71
C ARG A 147 -2.22 -0.96 26.50
N TYR A 148 -2.57 -0.36 25.36
CA TYR A 148 -2.40 1.07 25.10
C TYR A 148 -3.78 1.74 25.05
N VAL A 149 -3.92 2.84 25.78
CA VAL A 149 -5.06 3.74 25.67
C VAL A 149 -4.69 4.83 24.69
N VAL A 150 -5.39 4.87 23.55
CA VAL A 150 -5.15 5.86 22.50
C VAL A 150 -6.23 6.93 22.59
N SER A 151 -5.81 8.21 22.66
CA SER A 151 -6.69 9.36 22.74
C SER A 151 -6.26 10.44 21.76
N GLY A 152 -7.18 10.92 20.92
CA GLY A 152 -6.93 11.93 19.92
C GLY A 152 -7.96 11.90 18.79
N GLN A 153 -7.70 12.72 17.77
CA GLN A 153 -8.53 12.80 16.57
C GLN A 153 -7.67 12.85 15.32
N LYS A 154 -7.98 12.00 14.36
CA LYS A 154 -7.34 11.99 13.03
C LYS A 154 -8.33 12.40 11.97
N VAL A 155 -7.85 13.10 10.93
CA VAL A 155 -8.64 13.55 9.78
C VAL A 155 -7.97 13.13 8.48
N TRP A 156 -8.74 13.10 7.38
CA TRP A 156 -8.26 12.81 6.02
C TRP A 156 -7.63 11.43 5.86
N THR A 157 -8.02 10.47 6.70
CA THR A 157 -7.53 9.09 6.63
C THR A 157 -8.12 8.38 5.41
N SER A 158 -7.29 8.18 4.39
CA SER A 158 -7.72 7.51 3.15
C SER A 158 -7.90 6.01 3.35
N ARG A 159 -8.84 5.41 2.61
CA ARG A 159 -9.08 3.96 2.51
C ARG A 159 -9.43 3.27 3.84
N LEU A 160 -9.85 4.03 4.86
CA LEU A 160 -10.21 3.47 6.16
C LEU A 160 -11.31 2.40 6.05
N GLN A 161 -12.32 2.64 5.20
CA GLN A 161 -13.45 1.72 4.99
C GLN A 161 -13.07 0.44 4.24
N HIS A 162 -11.87 0.39 3.64
CA HIS A 162 -11.38 -0.70 2.81
C HIS A 162 -10.12 -1.35 3.38
N SER A 163 -9.82 -1.11 4.65
CA SER A 163 -8.64 -1.63 5.35
C SER A 163 -9.05 -2.39 6.59
N ASP A 164 -8.50 -3.58 6.77
CA ASP A 164 -8.69 -4.39 7.99
C ASP A 164 -7.81 -3.90 9.12
N LEU A 165 -6.66 -3.35 8.78
CA LEU A 165 -5.69 -2.78 9.70
C LEU A 165 -5.33 -1.35 9.30
N MET A 166 -5.00 -0.55 10.29
CA MET A 166 -4.57 0.83 10.11
C MET A 166 -3.32 1.12 10.94
N VAL A 167 -2.34 1.80 10.35
CA VAL A 167 -1.24 2.40 11.10
C VAL A 167 -1.72 3.72 11.69
N VAL A 168 -1.56 3.91 12.98
CA VAL A 168 -1.90 5.17 13.68
C VAL A 168 -0.62 5.77 14.24
N LEU A 169 -0.38 7.04 13.90
CA LEU A 169 0.72 7.80 14.49
C LEU A 169 0.23 8.53 15.75
N ALA A 170 0.86 8.24 16.89
CA ALA A 170 0.48 8.78 18.19
C ALA A 170 1.72 9.11 19.04
#